data_405891bac0bd6f818b3634231a3c799e
#
_entry.id   405891bac0bd6f818b3634231a3c799e
#
_cell.length_a   1.000
_cell.length_b   1.000
_cell.length_c   1.000
_cell.angle_alpha   90.00
_cell.angle_beta   90.00
_cell.angle_gamma   90.00
#
_symmetry.space_group_name_H-M   'P 1'
#
loop_
_entity.id
_entity.type
_entity.pdbx_description
1 polymer ?
#
loop_
_entity_poly.entity_id
_entity_poly.type
_entity_poly.pdbx_seq_one_letter_code
_entity_poly.pdbx_strand_id
1 'polypeptide(L)'
;MPTVPLSPGALVLQVSDTERAAAFWTQALGYVRRPEQPSFLAPASGDGLRIHLDQTDRTHLDLWTDREHSDLQAEVERLVALGATRVPWTYPDDADFVVLADTEGNLFCVIE
;
A
#
# COMPACT_ATOMS: atom_id res chain seq x y z
N MET A 1 22.46 1.53 9.25
CA MET A 1 21.39 2.28 8.57
C MET A 1 20.25 2.59 9.54
N PRO A 2 19.87 3.84 9.66
CA PRO A 2 18.69 4.13 10.46
C PRO A 2 17.44 3.51 9.82
N THR A 3 16.62 2.92 10.65
CA THR A 3 15.31 2.43 10.21
C THR A 3 14.28 3.52 10.43
N VAL A 4 13.35 3.65 9.48
CA VAL A 4 12.21 4.55 9.63
C VAL A 4 10.99 3.72 9.96
N PRO A 5 10.01 4.28 10.73
CA PRO A 5 8.82 3.54 11.13
C PRO A 5 7.75 3.51 10.04
N LEU A 6 8.16 3.33 8.80
CA LEU A 6 7.28 3.28 7.64
C LEU A 6 7.85 2.28 6.65
N SER A 7 7.03 1.38 6.15
CA SER A 7 7.47 0.35 5.20
C SER A 7 6.42 0.11 4.11
N PRO A 8 6.85 -0.33 2.92
CA PRO A 8 5.90 -0.72 1.88
C PRO A 8 5.10 -1.95 2.34
N GLY A 9 3.79 -1.81 2.44
CA GLY A 9 2.90 -2.90 2.84
C GLY A 9 2.34 -3.64 1.65
N ALA A 10 1.91 -2.91 0.62
CA ALA A 10 1.35 -3.51 -0.58
C ALA A 10 1.50 -2.58 -1.78
N LEU A 11 1.64 -3.18 -2.94
CA LEU A 11 1.44 -2.48 -4.21
C LEU A 11 0.02 -2.80 -4.68
N VAL A 12 -0.83 -1.79 -4.75
CA VAL A 12 -2.18 -1.94 -5.26
C VAL A 12 -2.13 -1.80 -6.77
N LEU A 13 -2.53 -2.86 -7.49
CA LEU A 13 -2.59 -2.86 -8.95
C LEU A 13 -4.04 -2.80 -9.41
N GLN A 14 -4.34 -1.83 -10.25
CA GLN A 14 -5.63 -1.78 -10.90
C GLN A 14 -5.70 -2.86 -11.98
N VAL A 15 -6.69 -3.73 -11.91
CA VAL A 15 -6.86 -4.84 -12.85
C VAL A 15 -8.31 -4.89 -13.31
N SER A 16 -8.53 -5.38 -14.53
CA SER A 16 -9.89 -5.58 -15.05
C SER A 16 -10.42 -6.98 -14.73
N ASP A 17 -9.54 -7.94 -14.52
CA ASP A 17 -9.89 -9.33 -14.26
C ASP A 17 -8.97 -9.87 -13.18
N THR A 18 -9.50 -9.95 -11.96
CA THR A 18 -8.73 -10.37 -10.79
C THR A 18 -8.19 -11.79 -10.92
N GLU A 19 -8.99 -12.71 -11.47
CA GLU A 19 -8.56 -14.10 -11.61
C GLU A 19 -7.41 -14.25 -12.60
N ARG A 20 -7.50 -13.56 -13.73
CA ARG A 20 -6.45 -13.58 -14.73
C ARG A 20 -5.16 -12.94 -14.22
N ALA A 21 -5.28 -11.81 -13.53
CA ALA A 21 -4.12 -11.14 -12.94
C ALA A 21 -3.47 -12.00 -11.85
N ALA A 22 -4.27 -12.63 -11.00
CA ALA A 22 -3.76 -13.52 -9.95
C ALA A 22 -3.01 -14.71 -10.56
N ALA A 23 -3.56 -15.31 -11.60
CA ALA A 23 -2.90 -16.44 -12.27
C ALA A 23 -1.54 -16.04 -12.85
N PHE A 24 -1.46 -14.85 -13.42
CA PHE A 24 -0.21 -14.35 -13.99
C PHE A 24 0.83 -14.09 -12.88
N TRP A 25 0.46 -13.30 -11.88
CA TRP A 25 1.44 -12.85 -10.88
C TRP A 25 1.90 -13.95 -9.93
N THR A 26 1.02 -14.90 -9.59
CA THR A 26 1.43 -16.03 -8.75
C THR A 26 2.49 -16.88 -9.46
N GLN A 27 2.33 -17.08 -10.76
CA GLN A 27 3.32 -17.83 -11.56
C GLN A 27 4.58 -17.02 -11.82
N ALA A 28 4.43 -15.73 -12.13
CA ALA A 28 5.58 -14.89 -12.46
C ALA A 28 6.52 -14.70 -11.28
N LEU A 29 5.98 -14.58 -10.07
CA LEU A 29 6.76 -14.26 -8.87
C LEU A 29 6.85 -15.40 -7.87
N GLY A 30 6.16 -16.51 -8.10
CA GLY A 30 6.06 -17.57 -7.09
C GLY A 30 5.26 -17.15 -5.88
N TYR A 31 4.39 -16.17 -6.02
CA TYR A 31 3.53 -15.70 -4.93
C TYR A 31 2.38 -16.69 -4.69
N VAL A 32 1.82 -16.61 -3.50
CA VAL A 32 0.67 -17.44 -3.12
C VAL A 32 -0.56 -16.57 -2.90
N ARG A 33 -1.71 -17.15 -3.19
CA ARG A 33 -3.02 -16.53 -2.99
C ARG A 33 -3.77 -17.36 -1.97
N ARG A 34 -4.19 -16.74 -0.86
CA ARG A 34 -4.93 -17.44 0.19
C ARG A 34 -6.42 -17.29 -0.03
N PRO A 35 -7.21 -18.37 0.22
CA PRO A 35 -8.67 -18.31 -0.02
C PRO A 35 -9.39 -17.22 0.79
N GLU A 36 -8.91 -16.93 2.00
CA GLU A 36 -9.51 -15.92 2.87
C GLU A 36 -9.22 -14.49 2.44
N GLN A 37 -8.25 -14.30 1.55
CA GLN A 37 -7.87 -13.00 1.02
C GLN A 37 -7.62 -13.09 -0.49
N PRO A 38 -8.68 -13.33 -1.29
CA PRO A 38 -8.51 -13.64 -2.71
C PRO A 38 -7.97 -12.48 -3.55
N SER A 39 -8.03 -11.24 -3.04
CA SER A 39 -7.49 -10.07 -3.75
C SER A 39 -6.02 -9.80 -3.42
N PHE A 40 -5.41 -10.57 -2.51
CA PHE A 40 -4.03 -10.36 -2.10
C PHE A 40 -3.14 -11.51 -2.54
N LEU A 41 -1.97 -11.16 -3.05
CA LEU A 41 -0.90 -12.10 -3.38
C LEU A 41 0.30 -11.76 -2.52
N ALA A 42 0.99 -12.77 -2.02
CA ALA A 42 2.12 -12.55 -1.13
C ALA A 42 3.22 -13.58 -1.39
N PRO A 43 4.48 -13.25 -1.06
CA PRO A 43 5.53 -14.26 -1.06
C PRO A 43 5.15 -15.43 -0.17
N ALA A 44 5.54 -16.65 -0.56
CA ALA A 44 5.23 -17.85 0.21
C ALA A 44 5.78 -17.78 1.64
N SER A 45 6.91 -17.09 1.84
CA SER A 45 7.52 -16.87 3.15
C SER A 45 6.72 -15.94 4.05
N GLY A 46 5.83 -15.12 3.47
CA GLY A 46 5.12 -14.06 4.17
C GLY A 46 5.89 -12.75 4.29
N ASP A 47 7.17 -12.75 3.97
CA ASP A 47 8.02 -11.55 4.02
C ASP A 47 8.14 -10.94 2.62
N GLY A 48 8.00 -9.64 2.53
CA GLY A 48 8.15 -8.91 1.29
C GLY A 48 6.88 -8.19 0.87
N LEU A 49 6.95 -7.52 -0.27
CA LEU A 49 5.88 -6.68 -0.77
C LEU A 49 4.69 -7.53 -1.23
N ARG A 50 3.52 -7.27 -0.66
CA ARG A 50 2.28 -7.89 -1.12
C ARG A 50 1.75 -7.15 -2.35
N ILE A 51 0.95 -7.84 -3.15
CA ILE A 51 0.23 -7.23 -4.27
C ILE A 51 -1.26 -7.33 -3.95
N HIS A 52 -1.93 -6.18 -3.97
CA HIS A 52 -3.38 -6.11 -3.82
C HIS A 52 -4.00 -5.84 -5.20
N LEU A 53 -4.81 -6.76 -5.68
CA LEU A 53 -5.49 -6.63 -6.97
C LEU A 53 -6.82 -5.92 -6.75
N ASP A 54 -7.06 -4.82 -7.46
CA ASP A 54 -8.27 -4.02 -7.28
C ASP A 54 -8.82 -3.60 -8.64
N GLN A 55 -10.13 -3.75 -8.83
CA GLN A 55 -10.77 -3.44 -10.11
C GLN A 55 -11.14 -1.96 -10.25
N THR A 56 -11.23 -1.23 -9.17
CA THR A 56 -11.75 0.14 -9.16
C THR A 56 -10.72 1.20 -8.78
N ASP A 57 -9.75 0.84 -7.94
CA ASP A 57 -8.75 1.79 -7.45
C ASP A 57 -7.57 1.86 -8.40
N ARG A 58 -6.93 3.03 -8.45
CA ARG A 58 -5.73 3.20 -9.28
C ARG A 58 -4.52 2.52 -8.66
N THR A 59 -3.57 2.17 -9.50
CA THR A 59 -2.29 1.60 -9.05
C THR A 59 -1.57 2.59 -8.15
N HIS A 60 -1.19 2.14 -6.94
CA HIS A 60 -0.49 2.98 -5.97
C HIS A 60 0.18 2.12 -4.90
N LEU A 61 1.09 2.73 -4.14
CA LEU A 61 1.71 2.09 -2.99
C LEU A 61 0.89 2.32 -1.73
N ASP A 62 0.76 1.28 -0.91
CA ASP A 62 0.30 1.38 0.46
C ASP A 62 1.50 1.24 1.38
N LEU A 63 1.71 2.22 2.24
CA LEU A 63 2.80 2.22 3.21
C LEU A 63 2.22 2.03 4.61
N TRP A 64 2.84 1.15 5.39
CA TRP A 64 2.36 0.84 6.74
C TRP A 64 3.23 1.49 7.79
N THR A 65 2.56 2.11 8.77
CA THR A 65 3.21 2.72 9.92
C THR A 65 3.55 1.65 10.96
N ASP A 66 4.77 1.72 11.48
CA ASP A 66 5.17 0.92 12.63
C ASP A 66 4.63 1.62 13.89
N ARG A 67 3.50 1.13 14.39
CA ARG A 67 2.76 1.75 15.48
C ARG A 67 3.48 1.66 16.84
N GLU A 68 4.48 0.80 16.93
CA GLU A 68 5.30 0.73 18.14
C GLU A 68 6.28 1.91 18.23
N HIS A 69 6.65 2.51 17.08
CA HIS A 69 7.68 3.56 17.03
C HIS A 69 7.15 4.89 16.49
N SER A 70 5.93 4.94 15.95
CA SER A 70 5.35 6.16 15.42
C SER A 70 3.82 6.00 15.32
N ASP A 71 3.17 6.98 14.71
CA ASP A 71 1.75 6.95 14.44
C ASP A 71 1.46 7.60 13.09
N LEU A 72 0.24 7.45 12.60
CA LEU A 72 -0.15 7.97 11.28
C LEU A 72 0.11 9.47 11.16
N GLN A 73 -0.28 10.25 12.17
CA GLN A 73 -0.13 11.71 12.14
C GLN A 73 1.35 12.10 12.05
N ALA A 74 2.20 11.49 12.87
CA ALA A 74 3.63 11.78 12.88
C ALA A 74 4.29 11.43 11.55
N GLU A 75 3.91 10.30 10.95
CA GLU A 75 4.48 9.88 9.67
C GLU A 75 4.01 10.78 8.53
N VAL A 76 2.76 11.20 8.52
CA VAL A 76 2.27 12.16 7.52
C VAL A 76 3.04 13.46 7.63
N GLU A 77 3.23 13.99 8.84
CA GLU A 77 3.98 15.23 9.05
C GLU A 77 5.43 15.09 8.60
N ARG A 78 6.07 13.96 8.89
CA ARG A 78 7.45 13.71 8.46
C ARG A 78 7.54 13.69 6.94
N LEU A 79 6.62 13.03 6.26
CA LEU A 79 6.63 12.94 4.79
C LEU A 79 6.34 14.28 4.13
N VAL A 80 5.43 15.08 4.69
CA VAL A 80 5.16 16.43 4.19
C VAL A 80 6.42 17.30 4.33
N ALA A 81 7.14 17.17 5.43
CA ALA A 81 8.41 17.88 5.61
C ALA A 81 9.47 17.46 4.57
N LEU A 82 9.38 16.22 4.06
CA LEU A 82 10.29 15.73 3.02
C LEU A 82 9.86 16.15 1.61
N GLY A 83 8.68 16.75 1.44
CA GLY A 83 8.22 17.23 0.15
C GLY A 83 6.91 16.63 -0.35
N ALA A 84 6.31 15.69 0.39
CA ALA A 84 5.00 15.16 0.02
C ALA A 84 3.93 16.25 0.20
N THR A 85 2.84 16.14 -0.56
CA THR A 85 1.71 17.07 -0.46
C THR A 85 0.45 16.32 -0.09
N ARG A 86 -0.40 16.98 0.70
CA ARG A 86 -1.75 16.49 0.96
C ARG A 86 -2.59 16.74 -0.29
N VAL A 87 -3.44 15.79 -0.63
CA VAL A 87 -4.31 15.92 -1.80
C VAL A 87 -5.77 15.96 -1.34
N PRO A 88 -6.68 16.61 -2.13
CA PRO A 88 -8.09 16.55 -1.84
C PRO A 88 -8.58 15.09 -1.88
N TRP A 89 -9.22 14.65 -0.81
CA TRP A 89 -9.69 13.28 -0.69
C TRP A 89 -10.87 13.22 0.26
N THR A 90 -11.85 12.39 -0.04
CA THR A 90 -12.99 12.17 0.85
C THR A 90 -12.72 10.93 1.69
N TYR A 91 -12.62 11.13 3.00
CA TYR A 91 -12.32 10.05 3.94
C TYR A 91 -13.58 9.54 4.62
N PRO A 92 -13.71 8.22 4.84
CA PRO A 92 -14.74 7.72 5.76
C PRO A 92 -14.44 8.20 7.20
N ASP A 93 -15.47 8.20 8.04
CA ASP A 93 -15.35 8.73 9.42
C ASP A 93 -14.31 7.98 10.25
N ASP A 94 -14.12 6.69 9.97
CA ASP A 94 -13.19 5.82 10.69
C ASP A 94 -11.91 5.54 9.90
N ALA A 95 -11.54 6.44 9.00
CA ALA A 95 -10.36 6.23 8.14
C ALA A 95 -9.10 6.06 8.97
N ASP A 96 -8.37 5.01 8.67
CA ASP A 96 -7.06 4.70 9.27
C ASP A 96 -5.92 4.98 8.30
N PHE A 97 -6.16 5.81 7.29
CA PHE A 97 -5.18 6.10 6.24
C PHE A 97 -5.27 7.55 5.80
N VAL A 98 -4.17 8.02 5.21
CA VAL A 98 -4.09 9.34 4.57
C VAL A 98 -3.50 9.17 3.18
N VAL A 99 -4.09 9.85 2.19
CA VAL A 99 -3.59 9.86 0.81
C VAL A 99 -2.70 11.07 0.62
N LEU A 100 -1.49 10.84 0.14
CA LEU A 100 -0.52 11.89 -0.16
C LEU A 100 -0.04 11.74 -1.60
N ALA A 101 0.62 12.78 -2.11
CA ALA A 101 1.36 12.72 -3.36
C ALA A 101 2.85 12.92 -3.06
N ASP A 102 3.69 12.18 -3.76
CA ASP A 102 5.14 12.39 -3.66
C ASP A 102 5.56 13.64 -4.44
N THR A 103 6.84 13.92 -4.52
CA THR A 103 7.36 15.12 -5.19
C THR A 103 7.09 15.15 -6.70
N GLU A 104 6.73 14.02 -7.28
CA GLU A 104 6.45 13.89 -8.71
C GLU A 104 4.95 13.70 -8.99
N GLY A 105 4.10 13.84 -7.98
CA GLY A 105 2.66 13.73 -8.14
C GLY A 105 2.10 12.32 -8.06
N ASN A 106 2.93 11.33 -7.70
CA ASN A 106 2.45 9.96 -7.54
C ASN A 106 1.68 9.81 -6.23
N LEU A 107 0.45 9.32 -6.32
CA LEU A 107 -0.37 9.10 -5.12
C LEU A 107 0.08 7.84 -4.39
N PHE A 108 0.03 7.91 -3.07
CA PHE A 108 0.26 6.76 -2.20
C PHE A 108 -0.53 6.92 -0.92
N CYS A 109 -0.76 5.81 -0.23
CA CYS A 109 -1.48 5.82 1.05
C CYS A 109 -0.53 5.53 2.19
N VAL A 110 -0.70 6.28 3.29
CA VAL A 110 -0.06 5.97 4.57
C VAL A 110 -1.13 5.39 5.47
N ILE A 111 -0.92 4.18 5.96
CA ILE A 111 -1.91 3.43 6.73
C ILE A 111 -1.38 3.23 8.14
N GLU A 112 -2.27 3.38 9.12
CA GLU A 112 -1.96 3.20 10.52
C GLU A 112 -1.65 1.74 10.88
#